data_afed4a70c0416e8a26b968c15f01af1c
#
_entry.id   afed4a70c0416e8a26b968c15f01af1c
#
_cell.length_a   1.000
_cell.length_b   1.000
_cell.length_c   1.000
_cell.angle_alpha   90.00
_cell.angle_beta   90.00
_cell.angle_gamma   90.00
#
_symmetry.space_group_name_H-M   'P 1'
#
loop_
_entity.id
_entity.type
_entity.pdbx_description
1 polymer ?
#
loop_
_entity_poly.entity_id
_entity_poly.type
_entity_poly.pdbx_seq_one_letter_code
_entity_poly.pdbx_strand_id
1 'polypeptide(L)'
;MTTFATAADLKAIEAEMLWADRGQARSMYDFLTRAKAAHGARPAVSYQLLSGPETKKITFTWTELHGKVTQAANLFRSLGIGEKDVVAFILPNAMETVVTLLGGAVAGIVNPINPLLEPEKISAILRETNAKVVVTLKAFPKTDLAQKVGEAVQFAPNVKTVLEVDLVPYLSGLKKIIVPWVRPKNPVQHTANVKDFRAEMARMPADKLTFTDTLDDRVAAYFHTGGTTGMPKVAQHKVSGMVYNGWLGATLLFKPTDVVICPLPLFHVFACYPILMSMIGSGAHVVFPTPQGYRGEGVFDNFWKLVERYRVTYMVTVPTALAALMQRPVNADISSLKNAFSGSSPLPVELYNRFKKETGIEIIEGYGLTEATCLVSVNPPDGVKKIGSVGFMFPYCNVRILTRQGATDYRECAVDEVGEICVSNPGVYEGSTYTEADKNRELFADGRFLRTGDLGRIDAEGYLFITGRAKDLIIRGGHNIDPAIIEEALMGHEAVGFVGAIGQPDAHAGELPCAYVELVKGAQATVEELMAYAAKHISERAAVPKHLEIMAELPKTAVGKVFKPDLRRMAITRT
;
A
#
# COMPACT_ATOMS: atom_id res chain seq x y z
N MET A 1 21.99 -9.55 9.70
CA MET A 1 21.19 -9.56 8.46
C MET A 1 21.74 -10.68 7.58
N THR A 2 20.89 -11.60 7.20
CA THR A 2 21.26 -12.72 6.34
C THR A 2 21.40 -12.20 4.90
N THR A 3 22.39 -12.65 4.15
CA THR A 3 22.51 -12.31 2.72
C THR A 3 21.31 -12.85 1.97
N PHE A 4 20.71 -12.02 1.14
CA PHE A 4 19.59 -12.40 0.28
C PHE A 4 19.97 -12.12 -1.18
N ALA A 5 20.59 -13.08 -1.83
CA ALA A 5 21.02 -13.00 -3.23
C ALA A 5 20.30 -14.02 -4.14
N THR A 6 19.90 -15.16 -3.59
CA THR A 6 19.34 -16.31 -4.34
C THR A 6 18.17 -16.95 -3.60
N ALA A 7 17.41 -17.77 -4.32
CA ALA A 7 16.36 -18.61 -3.71
C ALA A 7 16.93 -19.61 -2.67
N ALA A 8 18.19 -20.03 -2.82
CA ALA A 8 18.84 -20.94 -1.89
C ALA A 8 19.05 -20.30 -0.51
N ASP A 9 19.34 -18.99 -0.45
CA ASP A 9 19.49 -18.26 0.82
C ASP A 9 18.17 -18.28 1.62
N LEU A 10 17.04 -18.14 0.95
CA LEU A 10 15.72 -18.17 1.59
C LEU A 10 15.36 -19.58 2.09
N LYS A 11 15.66 -20.60 1.31
CA LYS A 11 15.49 -22.01 1.73
C LYS A 11 16.39 -22.38 2.92
N ALA A 12 17.58 -21.82 3.00
CA ALA A 12 18.47 -22.02 4.14
C ALA A 12 17.86 -21.46 5.43
N ILE A 13 17.20 -20.28 5.35
CA ILE A 13 16.48 -19.69 6.49
C ILE A 13 15.32 -20.59 6.96
N GLU A 14 14.57 -21.18 6.02
CA GLU A 14 13.49 -22.10 6.36
C GLU A 14 13.99 -23.41 6.97
N ALA A 15 15.09 -23.94 6.44
CA ALA A 15 15.72 -25.16 6.94
C ALA A 15 16.36 -25.00 8.32
N GLU A 16 16.79 -23.77 8.68
CA GLU A 16 17.37 -23.47 10.00
C GLU A 16 16.35 -23.67 11.12
N MET A 17 15.09 -23.24 10.92
CA MET A 17 14.06 -23.24 11.97
C MET A 17 12.66 -23.13 11.37
N LEU A 18 11.68 -23.83 11.94
CA LEU A 18 10.28 -23.65 11.58
C LEU A 18 9.78 -22.27 12.01
N TRP A 19 8.82 -21.71 11.26
CA TRP A 19 8.22 -20.41 11.60
C TRP A 19 7.69 -20.36 13.04
N ALA A 20 7.00 -21.40 13.48
CA ALA A 20 6.41 -21.49 14.81
C ALA A 20 7.43 -21.43 15.96
N ASP A 21 8.68 -21.86 15.69
CA ASP A 21 9.74 -21.96 16.69
C ASP A 21 10.63 -20.71 16.75
N ARG A 22 10.43 -19.74 15.85
CA ARG A 22 11.27 -18.52 15.77
C ARG A 22 11.05 -17.51 16.92
N GLY A 23 10.22 -17.81 17.91
CA GLY A 23 10.02 -16.96 19.08
C GLY A 23 9.51 -15.55 18.76
N GLN A 24 8.65 -15.45 17.74
CA GLN A 24 8.11 -14.17 17.30
C GLN A 24 7.26 -13.50 18.38
N ALA A 25 7.08 -12.18 18.25
CA ALA A 25 6.17 -11.45 19.12
C ALA A 25 4.75 -12.02 19.01
N ARG A 26 4.09 -12.18 20.15
CA ARG A 26 2.75 -12.78 20.25
C ARG A 26 1.62 -11.76 20.27
N SER A 27 1.97 -10.47 20.46
CA SER A 27 1.03 -9.35 20.36
C SER A 27 1.70 -8.16 19.67
N MET A 28 0.90 -7.18 19.23
CA MET A 28 1.44 -5.94 18.70
C MET A 28 2.15 -5.10 19.76
N TYR A 29 1.73 -5.23 21.03
CA TYR A 29 2.41 -4.54 22.12
C TYR A 29 3.75 -5.17 22.48
N ASP A 30 3.83 -6.51 22.49
CA ASP A 30 5.10 -7.24 22.62
C ASP A 30 6.07 -6.88 21.50
N PHE A 31 5.59 -6.79 20.24
CA PHE A 31 6.40 -6.41 19.10
C PHE A 31 7.03 -5.02 19.25
N LEU A 32 6.24 -4.03 19.65
CA LEU A 32 6.69 -2.67 19.94
C LEU A 32 7.61 -2.59 21.15
N THR A 33 7.34 -3.40 22.20
CA THR A 33 8.16 -3.44 23.40
C THR A 33 9.56 -3.99 23.11
N ARG A 34 9.66 -5.00 22.25
CA ARG A 34 10.96 -5.51 21.76
C ARG A 34 11.72 -4.45 20.98
N ALA A 35 11.05 -3.72 20.08
CA ALA A 35 11.67 -2.61 19.34
C ALA A 35 12.19 -1.51 20.27
N LYS A 36 11.39 -1.10 21.26
CA LYS A 36 11.80 -0.15 22.31
C LYS A 36 13.01 -0.66 23.10
N ALA A 37 13.01 -1.91 23.51
CA ALA A 37 14.10 -2.50 24.30
C ALA A 37 15.42 -2.52 23.50
N ALA A 38 15.37 -2.85 22.23
CA ALA A 38 16.56 -2.96 21.37
C ALA A 38 17.04 -1.59 20.83
N HIS A 39 16.15 -0.64 20.59
CA HIS A 39 16.43 0.57 19.82
C HIS A 39 15.93 1.87 20.45
N GLY A 40 15.53 1.89 21.72
CA GLY A 40 14.77 2.94 22.40
C GLY A 40 15.14 4.38 22.10
N ALA A 41 16.44 4.72 22.10
CA ALA A 41 16.92 6.08 21.86
C ALA A 41 17.03 6.46 20.36
N ARG A 42 16.88 5.49 19.45
CA ARG A 42 16.99 5.76 18.00
C ARG A 42 15.72 6.38 17.45
N PRO A 43 15.82 7.20 16.37
CA PRO A 43 14.63 7.67 15.65
C PRO A 43 13.81 6.49 15.11
N ALA A 44 12.51 6.52 15.35
CA ALA A 44 11.54 5.55 14.84
C ALA A 44 10.77 6.11 13.65
N VAL A 45 10.12 7.24 13.84
CA VAL A 45 9.25 7.87 12.84
C VAL A 45 9.51 9.36 12.79
N SER A 46 9.66 9.91 11.59
CA SER A 46 9.64 11.36 11.35
C SER A 46 8.49 11.76 10.43
N TYR A 47 7.96 12.93 10.67
CA TYR A 47 6.89 13.51 9.88
C TYR A 47 7.09 15.02 9.72
N GLN A 48 6.72 15.54 8.55
CA GLN A 48 6.59 16.97 8.28
C GLN A 48 5.30 17.27 7.51
N LEU A 49 4.66 18.41 7.83
CA LEU A 49 3.38 18.78 7.22
C LEU A 49 3.52 19.33 5.80
N LEU A 50 4.61 20.00 5.50
CA LEU A 50 4.89 20.64 4.20
C LEU A 50 6.14 20.04 3.58
N SER A 51 6.22 20.01 2.25
CA SER A 51 7.30 19.34 1.51
C SER A 51 8.65 20.06 1.52
N GLY A 52 8.71 21.32 1.92
CA GLY A 52 9.96 22.08 1.93
C GLY A 52 11.02 21.47 2.86
N PRO A 53 12.30 21.40 2.45
CA PRO A 53 13.35 20.77 3.25
C PRO A 53 13.62 21.50 4.57
N GLU A 54 13.32 22.81 4.65
CA GLU A 54 13.50 23.63 5.87
C GLU A 54 12.28 23.63 6.80
N THR A 55 11.20 22.91 6.44
CA THR A 55 9.99 22.95 7.24
C THR A 55 10.14 22.16 8.54
N LYS A 56 9.32 22.53 9.52
CA LYS A 56 9.30 21.86 10.83
C LYS A 56 9.06 20.36 10.66
N LYS A 57 9.96 19.56 11.21
CA LYS A 57 9.80 18.11 11.34
C LYS A 57 9.54 17.73 12.80
N ILE A 58 8.82 16.66 13.01
CA ILE A 58 8.68 16.01 14.31
C ILE A 58 9.20 14.60 14.16
N THR A 59 10.01 14.17 15.12
CA THR A 59 10.58 12.81 15.16
C THR A 59 10.24 12.21 16.50
N PHE A 60 9.75 10.97 16.51
CA PHE A 60 9.67 10.13 17.71
C PHE A 60 10.79 9.11 17.69
N THR A 61 11.44 8.92 18.83
CA THR A 61 12.27 7.77 19.12
C THR A 61 11.40 6.52 19.32
N TRP A 62 11.99 5.32 19.33
CA TRP A 62 11.26 4.08 19.64
C TRP A 62 10.64 4.11 21.05
N THR A 63 11.31 4.75 22.03
CA THR A 63 10.74 4.95 23.37
C THR A 63 9.53 5.87 23.34
N GLU A 64 9.62 7.01 22.64
CA GLU A 64 8.51 7.96 22.55
C GLU A 64 7.33 7.37 21.77
N LEU A 65 7.59 6.68 20.64
CA LEU A 65 6.55 6.02 19.86
C LEU A 65 5.82 4.97 20.71
N HIS A 66 6.56 4.10 21.43
CA HIS A 66 5.97 3.12 22.33
C HIS A 66 5.07 3.79 23.37
N GLY A 67 5.54 4.88 24.03
CA GLY A 67 4.74 5.60 25.00
C GLY A 67 3.46 6.21 24.40
N LYS A 68 3.54 6.78 23.18
CA LYS A 68 2.38 7.33 22.47
C LYS A 68 1.38 6.24 22.07
N VAL A 69 1.86 5.10 21.63
CA VAL A 69 1.01 3.94 21.30
C VAL A 69 0.35 3.38 22.55
N THR A 70 1.08 3.30 23.67
CA THR A 70 0.52 2.90 24.98
C THR A 70 -0.60 3.84 25.41
N GLN A 71 -0.40 5.16 25.30
CA GLN A 71 -1.43 6.16 25.61
C GLN A 71 -2.68 5.98 24.72
N ALA A 72 -2.50 5.76 23.40
CA ALA A 72 -3.61 5.56 22.47
C ALA A 72 -4.37 4.27 22.77
N ALA A 73 -3.67 3.16 23.02
CA ALA A 73 -4.29 1.89 23.36
C ALA A 73 -5.11 2.00 24.66
N ASN A 74 -4.58 2.66 25.70
CA ASN A 74 -5.27 2.92 26.94
C ASN A 74 -6.50 3.81 26.73
N LEU A 75 -6.40 4.84 25.89
CA LEU A 75 -7.54 5.69 25.52
C LEU A 75 -8.64 4.87 24.85
N PHE A 76 -8.30 4.06 23.84
CA PHE A 76 -9.30 3.24 23.14
C PHE A 76 -9.99 2.26 24.09
N ARG A 77 -9.27 1.62 24.99
CA ARG A 77 -9.85 0.76 26.04
C ARG A 77 -10.78 1.55 26.98
N SER A 78 -10.40 2.75 27.39
CA SER A 78 -11.25 3.61 28.24
C SER A 78 -12.54 4.05 27.54
N LEU A 79 -12.56 4.04 26.20
CA LEU A 79 -13.74 4.31 25.37
C LEU A 79 -14.56 3.05 25.08
N GLY A 80 -14.25 1.92 25.71
CA GLY A 80 -15.00 0.66 25.59
C GLY A 80 -14.61 -0.20 24.40
N ILE A 81 -13.41 0.00 23.84
CA ILE A 81 -12.86 -0.88 22.80
C ILE A 81 -12.30 -2.15 23.45
N GLY A 82 -12.93 -3.29 23.18
CA GLY A 82 -12.41 -4.63 23.49
C GLY A 82 -11.64 -5.22 22.31
N GLU A 83 -11.15 -6.45 22.48
CA GLU A 83 -10.30 -7.14 21.49
C GLU A 83 -10.94 -7.35 20.12
N LYS A 84 -12.26 -7.45 20.07
CA LYS A 84 -13.06 -7.64 18.85
C LYS A 84 -13.72 -6.37 18.36
N ASP A 85 -13.52 -5.25 19.07
CA ASP A 85 -14.11 -3.97 18.70
C ASP A 85 -13.19 -3.17 17.79
N VAL A 86 -13.80 -2.35 16.94
CA VAL A 86 -13.10 -1.64 15.88
C VAL A 86 -12.89 -0.18 16.19
N VAL A 87 -11.64 0.25 16.04
CA VAL A 87 -11.22 1.66 15.93
C VAL A 87 -10.96 1.96 14.47
N ALA A 88 -11.81 2.73 13.82
CA ALA A 88 -11.57 3.21 12.46
C ALA A 88 -10.76 4.51 12.49
N PHE A 89 -9.93 4.72 11.49
CA PHE A 89 -9.39 6.05 11.23
C PHE A 89 -9.58 6.46 9.77
N ILE A 90 -9.94 7.72 9.58
CA ILE A 90 -10.02 8.39 8.28
C ILE A 90 -9.07 9.58 8.36
N LEU A 91 -7.78 9.30 8.14
CA LEU A 91 -6.69 10.26 8.31
C LEU A 91 -5.73 10.21 7.11
N PRO A 92 -5.16 11.35 6.72
CA PRO A 92 -3.95 11.35 5.92
C PRO A 92 -2.75 10.93 6.78
N ASN A 93 -1.55 10.83 6.19
CA ASN A 93 -0.35 10.55 6.97
C ASN A 93 -0.09 11.66 8.00
N ALA A 94 0.13 11.27 9.23
CA ALA A 94 0.52 12.11 10.37
C ALA A 94 1.11 11.22 11.48
N MET A 95 1.71 11.80 12.50
CA MET A 95 2.16 11.03 13.66
C MET A 95 0.99 10.33 14.35
N GLU A 96 -0.16 11.00 14.43
CA GLU A 96 -1.38 10.44 15.01
C GLU A 96 -1.93 9.27 14.20
N THR A 97 -1.72 9.25 12.88
CA THR A 97 -2.10 8.12 12.03
C THR A 97 -1.30 6.88 12.40
N VAL A 98 0.03 7.02 12.57
CA VAL A 98 0.90 5.93 13.05
C VAL A 98 0.48 5.46 14.44
N VAL A 99 0.25 6.40 15.35
CA VAL A 99 -0.14 6.10 16.74
C VAL A 99 -1.51 5.43 16.80
N THR A 100 -2.47 5.87 15.97
CA THR A 100 -3.81 5.28 15.89
C THR A 100 -3.76 3.88 15.30
N LEU A 101 -2.99 3.67 14.23
CA LEU A 101 -2.81 2.36 13.60
C LEU A 101 -2.30 1.33 14.63
N LEU A 102 -1.20 1.68 15.30
CA LEU A 102 -0.55 0.77 16.26
C LEU A 102 -1.35 0.62 17.55
N GLY A 103 -1.84 1.73 18.12
CA GLY A 103 -2.65 1.72 19.36
C GLY A 103 -4.00 1.02 19.18
N GLY A 104 -4.63 1.18 18.00
CA GLY A 104 -5.86 0.48 17.65
C GLY A 104 -5.64 -1.04 17.54
N ALA A 105 -4.53 -1.47 16.90
CA ALA A 105 -4.16 -2.88 16.78
C ALA A 105 -3.79 -3.51 18.15
N VAL A 106 -3.25 -2.72 19.08
CA VAL A 106 -3.00 -3.15 20.48
C VAL A 106 -4.31 -3.29 21.25
N ALA A 107 -5.20 -2.30 21.17
CA ALA A 107 -6.43 -2.28 21.96
C ALA A 107 -7.52 -3.20 21.42
N GLY A 108 -7.65 -3.34 20.11
CA GLY A 108 -8.72 -4.06 19.44
C GLY A 108 -8.36 -4.34 17.98
N ILE A 109 -9.26 -3.99 17.08
CA ILE A 109 -9.06 -4.10 15.62
C ILE A 109 -8.98 -2.69 15.06
N VAL A 110 -7.86 -2.34 14.40
CA VAL A 110 -7.75 -1.07 13.69
C VAL A 110 -8.30 -1.20 12.28
N ASN A 111 -9.05 -0.19 11.82
CA ASN A 111 -9.59 -0.14 10.48
C ASN A 111 -9.18 1.15 9.75
N PRO A 112 -8.09 1.13 8.99
CA PRO A 112 -7.71 2.23 8.09
C PRO A 112 -8.73 2.40 6.97
N ILE A 113 -9.31 3.59 6.84
CA ILE A 113 -10.25 3.93 5.76
C ILE A 113 -9.64 5.03 4.90
N ASN A 114 -9.72 4.85 3.58
CA ASN A 114 -9.22 5.82 2.61
C ASN A 114 -9.96 7.17 2.75
N PRO A 115 -9.26 8.27 3.09
CA PRO A 115 -9.85 9.60 3.28
C PRO A 115 -10.38 10.25 1.99
N LEU A 116 -10.15 9.63 0.83
CA LEU A 116 -10.64 10.11 -0.47
C LEU A 116 -12.00 9.52 -0.85
N LEU A 117 -12.54 8.61 -0.05
CA LEU A 117 -13.85 8.03 -0.28
C LEU A 117 -14.95 9.08 0.00
N GLU A 118 -16.09 8.91 -0.67
CA GLU A 118 -17.27 9.71 -0.41
C GLU A 118 -17.99 9.25 0.87
N PRO A 119 -18.79 10.13 1.51
CA PRO A 119 -19.43 9.87 2.81
C PRO A 119 -20.24 8.58 2.85
N GLU A 120 -20.95 8.24 1.78
CA GLU A 120 -21.77 7.01 1.71
C GLU A 120 -20.93 5.75 1.82
N LYS A 121 -19.75 5.74 1.16
CA LYS A 121 -18.81 4.61 1.22
C LYS A 121 -18.15 4.51 2.60
N ILE A 122 -17.73 5.64 3.16
CA ILE A 122 -17.17 5.69 4.53
C ILE A 122 -18.21 5.15 5.52
N SER A 123 -19.44 5.64 5.45
CA SER A 123 -20.55 5.22 6.30
C SER A 123 -20.83 3.71 6.20
N ALA A 124 -20.85 3.18 4.99
CA ALA A 124 -21.09 1.75 4.76
C ALA A 124 -19.97 0.90 5.38
N ILE A 125 -18.71 1.31 5.23
CA ILE A 125 -17.55 0.64 5.86
C ILE A 125 -17.65 0.69 7.39
N LEU A 126 -17.98 1.84 7.96
CA LEU A 126 -18.15 2.00 9.41
C LEU A 126 -19.25 1.09 9.97
N ARG A 127 -20.33 0.87 9.23
CA ARG A 127 -21.39 -0.07 9.61
C ARG A 127 -20.96 -1.52 9.47
N GLU A 128 -20.35 -1.88 8.34
CA GLU A 128 -19.89 -3.24 8.07
C GLU A 128 -18.89 -3.71 9.14
N THR A 129 -17.93 -2.87 9.48
CA THR A 129 -16.93 -3.20 10.50
C THR A 129 -17.40 -2.98 11.94
N ASN A 130 -18.61 -2.46 12.12
CA ASN A 130 -19.16 -2.08 13.43
C ASN A 130 -18.21 -1.18 14.24
N ALA A 131 -17.58 -0.21 13.59
CA ALA A 131 -16.62 0.69 14.21
C ALA A 131 -17.28 1.52 15.33
N LYS A 132 -16.73 1.49 16.55
CA LYS A 132 -17.24 2.22 17.71
C LYS A 132 -16.57 3.58 17.91
N VAL A 133 -15.30 3.68 17.54
CA VAL A 133 -14.48 4.90 17.62
C VAL A 133 -13.96 5.24 16.25
N VAL A 134 -14.04 6.52 15.88
CA VAL A 134 -13.47 7.07 14.65
C VAL A 134 -12.42 8.12 15.00
N VAL A 135 -11.24 8.03 14.41
CA VAL A 135 -10.20 9.06 14.50
C VAL A 135 -10.12 9.77 13.14
N THR A 136 -10.28 11.10 13.13
CA THR A 136 -10.29 11.89 11.91
C THR A 136 -9.62 13.25 12.10
N LEU A 137 -9.48 14.03 11.03
CA LEU A 137 -8.99 15.40 11.12
C LEU A 137 -10.02 16.34 11.72
N LYS A 138 -9.57 17.23 12.58
CA LYS A 138 -10.28 18.48 12.84
C LYS A 138 -10.31 19.33 11.57
N ALA A 139 -11.41 20.05 11.32
CA ALA A 139 -11.54 20.92 10.16
C ALA A 139 -10.26 21.71 9.89
N PHE A 140 -9.74 21.62 8.67
CA PHE A 140 -8.46 22.21 8.28
C PHE A 140 -8.56 22.81 6.87
N PRO A 141 -7.85 23.94 6.58
CA PRO A 141 -7.87 24.55 5.24
C PRO A 141 -7.43 23.56 4.14
N LYS A 142 -8.00 23.74 2.95
CA LYS A 142 -7.74 22.94 1.74
C LYS A 142 -8.14 21.45 1.84
N THR A 143 -9.00 21.08 2.79
CA THR A 143 -9.59 19.73 2.87
C THR A 143 -11.00 19.78 3.45
N ASP A 144 -11.87 18.93 2.95
CA ASP A 144 -13.26 18.74 3.38
C ASP A 144 -13.43 17.46 4.23
N LEU A 145 -12.34 16.83 4.63
CA LEU A 145 -12.35 15.53 5.29
C LEU A 145 -13.18 15.50 6.58
N ALA A 146 -13.07 16.56 7.40
CA ALA A 146 -13.87 16.65 8.62
C ALA A 146 -15.38 16.65 8.32
N GLN A 147 -15.80 17.37 7.28
CA GLN A 147 -17.20 17.46 6.83
C GLN A 147 -17.69 16.12 6.30
N LYS A 148 -16.92 15.48 5.42
CA LYS A 148 -17.21 14.13 4.89
C LYS A 148 -17.39 13.09 5.98
N VAL A 149 -16.49 13.08 6.98
CA VAL A 149 -16.59 12.16 8.11
C VAL A 149 -17.78 12.50 9.01
N GLY A 150 -18.04 13.79 9.26
CA GLY A 150 -19.24 14.22 9.99
C GLY A 150 -20.52 13.71 9.34
N GLU A 151 -20.66 13.86 8.03
CA GLU A 151 -21.78 13.34 7.25
C GLU A 151 -21.85 11.81 7.31
N ALA A 152 -20.73 11.11 7.11
CA ALA A 152 -20.69 9.64 7.15
C ALA A 152 -21.12 9.08 8.52
N VAL A 153 -20.72 9.72 9.62
CA VAL A 153 -21.06 9.29 11.00
C VAL A 153 -22.56 9.42 11.28
N GLN A 154 -23.28 10.35 10.65
CA GLN A 154 -24.75 10.46 10.81
C GLN A 154 -25.46 9.16 10.37
N PHE A 155 -24.90 8.44 9.40
CA PHE A 155 -25.45 7.18 8.90
C PHE A 155 -24.74 5.94 9.46
N ALA A 156 -23.91 6.10 10.50
CA ALA A 156 -23.19 5.02 11.19
C ALA A 156 -23.46 5.06 12.71
N PRO A 157 -24.67 4.66 13.18
CA PRO A 157 -25.11 4.82 14.57
C PRO A 157 -24.32 3.98 15.59
N ASN A 158 -23.53 3.03 15.11
CA ASN A 158 -22.57 2.24 15.90
C ASN A 158 -21.39 3.09 16.39
N VAL A 159 -21.02 4.18 15.71
CA VAL A 159 -19.96 5.09 16.13
C VAL A 159 -20.42 5.90 17.34
N LYS A 160 -19.71 5.77 18.46
CA LYS A 160 -20.03 6.46 19.73
C LYS A 160 -19.13 7.66 19.98
N THR A 161 -17.89 7.62 19.49
CA THR A 161 -16.90 8.67 19.73
C THR A 161 -16.14 8.99 18.45
N VAL A 162 -16.00 10.29 18.19
CA VAL A 162 -15.11 10.84 17.16
C VAL A 162 -13.96 11.56 17.86
N LEU A 163 -12.74 11.18 17.53
CA LEU A 163 -11.50 11.78 18.05
C LEU A 163 -10.89 12.64 16.94
N GLU A 164 -10.81 13.94 17.17
CA GLU A 164 -10.28 14.90 16.20
C GLU A 164 -8.78 15.13 16.37
N VAL A 165 -8.05 15.07 15.27
CA VAL A 165 -6.62 15.38 15.18
C VAL A 165 -6.42 16.76 14.60
N ASP A 166 -5.78 17.65 15.34
CA ASP A 166 -5.44 19.00 14.88
C ASP A 166 -4.02 19.04 14.27
N LEU A 167 -3.88 19.52 13.02
CA LEU A 167 -2.61 19.66 12.34
C LEU A 167 -1.89 20.99 12.63
N VAL A 168 -2.53 21.96 13.32
CA VAL A 168 -1.92 23.26 13.65
C VAL A 168 -0.59 23.14 14.42
N PRO A 169 -0.40 22.19 15.37
CA PRO A 169 0.87 22.00 16.05
C PRO A 169 2.07 21.69 15.16
N TYR A 170 1.83 21.21 13.94
CA TYR A 170 2.89 20.96 12.94
C TYR A 170 3.33 22.22 12.19
N LEU A 171 2.55 23.29 12.25
CA LEU A 171 2.87 24.58 11.63
C LEU A 171 3.86 25.37 12.48
N SER A 172 4.57 26.29 11.84
CA SER A 172 5.49 27.27 12.45
C SER A 172 5.18 28.68 11.96
N GLY A 173 5.71 29.68 12.66
CA GLY A 173 5.59 31.09 12.31
C GLY A 173 4.13 31.57 12.18
N LEU A 174 3.89 32.49 11.26
CA LEU A 174 2.56 33.10 11.04
C LEU A 174 1.47 32.09 10.67
N LYS A 175 1.81 31.01 9.98
CA LYS A 175 0.83 29.97 9.60
C LYS A 175 0.17 29.34 10.83
N LYS A 176 0.92 29.14 11.92
CA LYS A 176 0.38 28.58 13.17
C LYS A 176 -0.68 29.49 13.81
N ILE A 177 -0.53 30.82 13.63
CA ILE A 177 -1.47 31.82 14.16
C ILE A 177 -2.67 32.00 13.25
N ILE A 178 -2.45 32.03 11.94
CA ILE A 178 -3.49 32.35 10.94
C ILE A 178 -4.45 31.17 10.72
N VAL A 179 -3.93 29.94 10.63
CA VAL A 179 -4.74 28.76 10.27
C VAL A 179 -5.96 28.55 11.17
N PRO A 180 -5.90 28.73 12.51
CA PRO A 180 -7.10 28.65 13.34
C PRO A 180 -8.23 29.61 12.94
N TRP A 181 -7.89 30.81 12.39
CA TRP A 181 -8.84 31.83 11.98
C TRP A 181 -9.47 31.57 10.60
N VAL A 182 -8.72 30.89 9.72
CA VAL A 182 -9.16 30.57 8.35
C VAL A 182 -9.70 29.15 8.20
N ARG A 183 -9.91 28.43 9.29
CA ARG A 183 -10.59 27.13 9.28
C ARG A 183 -11.96 27.24 8.64
N PRO A 184 -12.43 26.18 7.95
CA PRO A 184 -13.81 26.13 7.49
C PRO A 184 -14.77 26.41 8.63
N LYS A 185 -15.67 27.39 8.43
CA LYS A 185 -16.63 27.85 9.47
C LYS A 185 -17.89 26.99 9.53
N ASN A 186 -18.10 26.13 8.53
CA ASN A 186 -19.27 25.24 8.54
C ASN A 186 -19.11 24.25 9.69
N PRO A 187 -20.04 24.25 10.66
CA PRO A 187 -19.95 23.34 11.78
C PRO A 187 -20.07 21.91 11.26
N VAL A 188 -19.12 21.06 11.69
CA VAL A 188 -19.23 19.62 11.45
C VAL A 188 -20.24 19.10 12.47
N GLN A 189 -21.34 18.54 11.98
CA GLN A 189 -22.35 17.92 12.84
C GLN A 189 -22.05 16.44 12.98
N HIS A 190 -21.84 15.99 14.21
CA HIS A 190 -21.69 14.59 14.55
C HIS A 190 -22.84 14.13 15.43
N THR A 191 -23.31 12.91 15.22
CA THR A 191 -24.23 12.21 16.13
C THR A 191 -23.50 11.54 17.30
N ALA A 192 -22.16 11.47 17.24
CA ALA A 192 -21.27 10.88 18.25
C ALA A 192 -20.61 11.96 19.11
N ASN A 193 -20.05 11.57 20.25
CA ASN A 193 -19.26 12.46 21.11
C ASN A 193 -17.95 12.83 20.44
N VAL A 194 -17.71 14.12 20.24
CA VAL A 194 -16.46 14.64 19.66
C VAL A 194 -15.48 15.04 20.76
N LYS A 195 -14.23 14.58 20.66
CA LYS A 195 -13.15 14.88 21.59
C LYS A 195 -11.85 15.17 20.88
N ASP A 196 -10.95 15.92 21.50
CA ASP A 196 -9.60 16.15 20.98
C ASP A 196 -8.70 14.93 21.26
N PHE A 197 -8.14 14.32 20.21
CA PHE A 197 -7.35 13.09 20.33
C PHE A 197 -6.11 13.25 21.19
N ARG A 198 -5.34 14.33 21.00
CA ARG A 198 -4.11 14.55 21.77
C ARG A 198 -4.40 14.85 23.23
N ALA A 199 -5.43 15.65 23.50
CA ALA A 199 -5.81 15.99 24.88
C ALA A 199 -6.28 14.75 25.65
N GLU A 200 -7.10 13.90 25.03
CA GLU A 200 -7.56 12.66 25.66
C GLU A 200 -6.40 11.67 25.85
N MET A 201 -5.52 11.50 24.86
CA MET A 201 -4.33 10.66 24.99
C MET A 201 -3.40 11.13 26.11
N ALA A 202 -3.19 12.44 26.27
CA ALA A 202 -2.30 12.99 27.28
C ALA A 202 -2.72 12.65 28.74
N ARG A 203 -3.99 12.29 28.93
CA ARG A 203 -4.53 11.85 30.25
C ARG A 203 -4.24 10.38 30.56
N MET A 204 -3.77 9.62 29.58
CA MET A 204 -3.54 8.18 29.71
C MET A 204 -2.11 7.85 30.11
N PRO A 205 -1.87 6.79 30.90
CA PRO A 205 -0.54 6.28 31.18
C PRO A 205 0.23 5.96 29.91
N ALA A 206 1.52 6.36 29.87
CA ALA A 206 2.42 6.11 28.74
C ALA A 206 3.42 4.97 28.99
N ASP A 207 3.55 4.54 30.25
CA ASP A 207 4.55 3.57 30.68
C ASP A 207 4.05 2.13 30.63
N LYS A 208 2.75 1.91 30.80
CA LYS A 208 2.12 0.58 30.84
C LYS A 208 0.69 0.59 30.32
N LEU A 209 0.23 -0.56 29.84
CA LEU A 209 -1.18 -0.77 29.55
C LEU A 209 -2.02 -0.79 30.83
N THR A 210 -3.24 -0.27 30.76
CA THR A 210 -4.25 -0.33 31.83
C THR A 210 -5.12 -1.59 31.77
N PHE A 211 -4.79 -2.50 30.86
CA PHE A 211 -5.47 -3.76 30.59
C PHE A 211 -4.45 -4.87 30.29
N THR A 212 -4.88 -6.12 30.38
CA THR A 212 -4.04 -7.28 30.03
C THR A 212 -3.84 -7.34 28.51
N ASP A 213 -2.61 -7.46 28.07
CA ASP A 213 -2.26 -7.70 26.68
C ASP A 213 -2.56 -9.17 26.33
N THR A 214 -3.38 -9.38 25.32
CA THR A 214 -3.76 -10.72 24.86
C THR A 214 -2.68 -11.27 23.94
N LEU A 215 -2.17 -12.45 24.27
CA LEU A 215 -1.12 -13.12 23.50
C LEU A 215 -1.68 -14.12 22.47
N ASP A 216 -2.99 -14.16 22.27
CA ASP A 216 -3.63 -14.98 21.25
C ASP A 216 -3.48 -14.35 19.86
N ASP A 217 -3.30 -15.20 18.85
CA ASP A 217 -3.19 -14.76 17.46
C ASP A 217 -4.56 -14.31 16.91
N ARG A 218 -5.01 -13.17 17.37
CA ARG A 218 -6.29 -12.57 16.98
C ARG A 218 -6.20 -11.68 15.74
N VAL A 219 -7.33 -11.40 15.13
CA VAL A 219 -7.44 -10.32 14.14
C VAL A 219 -7.16 -8.99 14.83
N ALA A 220 -6.23 -8.21 14.29
CA ALA A 220 -5.81 -6.93 14.83
C ALA A 220 -6.00 -5.76 13.86
N ALA A 221 -6.24 -6.05 12.57
CA ALA A 221 -6.52 -5.02 11.58
C ALA A 221 -7.52 -5.50 10.52
N TYR A 222 -8.30 -4.54 10.00
CA TYR A 222 -9.14 -4.67 8.82
C TYR A 222 -8.63 -3.73 7.74
N PHE A 223 -8.45 -4.24 6.52
CA PHE A 223 -8.08 -3.43 5.37
C PHE A 223 -9.05 -3.63 4.22
N HIS A 224 -9.34 -2.54 3.53
CA HIS A 224 -10.24 -2.57 2.38
C HIS A 224 -9.49 -2.90 1.11
N THR A 225 -10.04 -3.83 0.32
CA THR A 225 -9.52 -4.11 -1.01
C THR A 225 -10.32 -3.33 -2.04
N GLY A 226 -9.64 -2.78 -3.05
CA GLY A 226 -10.29 -2.09 -4.16
C GLY A 226 -11.10 -3.05 -5.02
N GLY A 227 -12.37 -3.25 -4.71
CA GLY A 227 -13.31 -3.96 -5.59
C GLY A 227 -13.57 -3.15 -6.85
N THR A 228 -13.52 -3.79 -8.02
CA THR A 228 -13.79 -3.15 -9.32
C THR A 228 -15.28 -2.92 -9.58
N THR A 229 -16.18 -3.48 -8.77
CA THR A 229 -17.62 -3.59 -9.08
C THR A 229 -18.53 -3.44 -7.85
N GLY A 230 -18.16 -2.68 -6.81
CA GLY A 230 -19.07 -2.56 -5.66
C GLY A 230 -18.42 -1.99 -4.40
N MET A 231 -18.99 -2.33 -3.25
CA MET A 231 -18.41 -2.01 -1.95
C MET A 231 -17.05 -2.70 -1.78
N PRO A 232 -16.05 -2.02 -1.25
CA PRO A 232 -14.75 -2.62 -0.97
C PRO A 232 -14.92 -3.82 -0.01
N LYS A 233 -14.26 -4.93 -0.31
CA LYS A 233 -14.22 -6.08 0.61
C LYS A 233 -13.31 -5.75 1.80
N VAL A 234 -13.63 -6.27 2.97
CA VAL A 234 -12.84 -6.08 4.20
C VAL A 234 -12.00 -7.32 4.47
N ALA A 235 -10.69 -7.19 4.28
CA ALA A 235 -9.73 -8.25 4.61
C ALA A 235 -9.35 -8.20 6.09
N GLN A 236 -9.23 -9.37 6.71
CA GLN A 236 -8.89 -9.56 8.11
C GLN A 236 -7.42 -9.93 8.26
N HIS A 237 -6.68 -9.19 9.09
CA HIS A 237 -5.27 -9.44 9.32
C HIS A 237 -5.03 -9.80 10.78
N LYS A 238 -4.37 -10.94 10.98
CA LYS A 238 -3.98 -11.44 12.30
C LYS A 238 -2.65 -10.84 12.75
N VAL A 239 -2.43 -10.84 14.06
CA VAL A 239 -1.15 -10.37 14.65
C VAL A 239 0.03 -11.12 14.04
N SER A 240 -0.07 -12.44 13.87
CA SER A 240 0.99 -13.26 13.27
C SER A 240 1.42 -12.80 11.88
N GLY A 241 0.45 -12.42 11.02
CA GLY A 241 0.73 -11.91 9.67
C GLY A 241 1.39 -10.53 9.69
N MET A 242 0.98 -9.65 10.61
CA MET A 242 1.59 -8.33 10.78
C MET A 242 3.05 -8.47 11.27
N VAL A 243 3.30 -9.32 12.26
CA VAL A 243 4.63 -9.61 12.81
C VAL A 243 5.52 -10.29 11.78
N TYR A 244 4.95 -11.20 10.96
CA TYR A 244 5.69 -11.86 9.88
C TYR A 244 6.28 -10.83 8.88
N ASN A 245 5.50 -9.85 8.45
CA ASN A 245 6.02 -8.78 7.59
C ASN A 245 7.17 -7.99 8.27
N GLY A 246 7.03 -7.70 9.54
CA GLY A 246 8.09 -7.02 10.31
C GLY A 246 9.37 -7.87 10.42
N TRP A 247 9.22 -9.17 10.64
CA TRP A 247 10.34 -10.11 10.68
C TRP A 247 11.06 -10.21 9.33
N LEU A 248 10.30 -10.27 8.22
CA LEU A 248 10.88 -10.27 6.87
C LEU A 248 11.75 -9.04 6.64
N GLY A 249 11.23 -7.85 6.99
CA GLY A 249 11.98 -6.60 6.86
C GLY A 249 13.26 -6.58 7.69
N ALA A 250 13.19 -7.03 8.95
CA ALA A 250 14.34 -7.08 9.85
C ALA A 250 15.40 -8.09 9.43
N THR A 251 14.97 -9.23 8.90
CA THR A 251 15.86 -10.33 8.55
C THR A 251 16.56 -10.10 7.21
N LEU A 252 15.84 -9.55 6.22
CA LEU A 252 16.26 -9.56 4.82
C LEU A 252 16.51 -8.18 4.21
N LEU A 253 15.82 -7.12 4.69
CA LEU A 253 15.74 -5.87 3.94
C LEU A 253 16.38 -4.68 4.64
N PHE A 254 16.21 -4.52 5.97
CA PHE A 254 16.57 -3.30 6.66
C PHE A 254 17.45 -3.52 7.89
N LYS A 255 18.41 -2.61 8.08
CA LYS A 255 19.26 -2.52 9.28
C LYS A 255 18.76 -1.41 10.21
N PRO A 256 19.08 -1.44 11.51
CA PRO A 256 18.70 -0.36 12.43
C PRO A 256 19.21 1.03 12.02
N THR A 257 20.26 1.08 11.19
CA THR A 257 20.86 2.34 10.70
C THR A 257 20.16 2.90 9.45
N ASP A 258 19.24 2.16 8.85
CA ASP A 258 18.58 2.60 7.63
C ASP A 258 17.52 3.66 7.90
N VAL A 259 17.35 4.53 6.90
CA VAL A 259 16.33 5.57 6.86
C VAL A 259 15.50 5.38 5.60
N VAL A 260 14.21 5.16 5.78
CA VAL A 260 13.26 4.88 4.69
C VAL A 260 12.34 6.07 4.51
N ILE A 261 12.33 6.70 3.34
CA ILE A 261 11.31 7.69 3.00
C ILE A 261 10.11 6.99 2.36
N CYS A 262 8.93 7.14 2.95
CA CYS A 262 7.70 6.48 2.52
C CYS A 262 6.57 7.49 2.26
N PRO A 263 6.48 8.09 1.07
CA PRO A 263 5.38 8.98 0.69
C PRO A 263 4.11 8.22 0.27
N LEU A 264 3.89 7.03 0.81
CA LEU A 264 2.69 6.22 0.55
C LEU A 264 1.71 6.33 1.72
N PRO A 265 0.40 6.17 1.45
CA PRO A 265 -0.64 6.35 2.47
C PRO A 265 -0.71 5.16 3.44
N LEU A 266 -0.79 5.47 4.74
CA LEU A 266 -0.92 4.47 5.81
C LEU A 266 -2.29 3.76 5.86
N PHE A 267 -3.27 4.19 5.08
CA PHE A 267 -4.50 3.42 4.90
C PHE A 267 -4.37 2.27 3.89
N HIS A 268 -3.17 2.08 3.32
CA HIS A 268 -2.88 0.98 2.40
C HIS A 268 -1.82 0.05 2.98
N VAL A 269 -1.97 -1.26 2.77
CA VAL A 269 -1.10 -2.31 3.33
C VAL A 269 0.37 -2.13 2.96
N PHE A 270 0.71 -1.57 1.80
CA PHE A 270 2.09 -1.38 1.36
C PHE A 270 2.88 -0.45 2.30
N ALA A 271 2.31 0.67 2.74
CA ALA A 271 2.97 1.53 3.71
C ALA A 271 2.98 0.92 5.12
N CYS A 272 1.91 0.19 5.48
CA CYS A 272 1.76 -0.40 6.80
C CYS A 272 2.70 -1.58 7.04
N TYR A 273 2.69 -2.58 6.16
CA TYR A 273 3.36 -3.86 6.44
C TYR A 273 4.79 -3.90 5.92
N PRO A 274 5.06 -3.79 4.62
CA PRO A 274 6.44 -3.77 4.13
C PRO A 274 7.30 -2.66 4.74
N ILE A 275 6.68 -1.54 5.13
CA ILE A 275 7.44 -0.41 5.66
C ILE A 275 7.28 -0.29 7.18
N LEU A 276 6.12 0.11 7.71
CA LEU A 276 6.02 0.42 9.14
C LEU A 276 6.30 -0.81 10.04
N MET A 277 5.75 -1.99 9.70
CA MET A 277 6.05 -3.21 10.48
C MET A 277 7.51 -3.62 10.36
N SER A 278 8.10 -3.48 9.16
CA SER A 278 9.54 -3.75 8.96
C SER A 278 10.43 -2.80 9.77
N MET A 279 10.03 -1.53 9.93
CA MET A 279 10.77 -0.62 10.81
C MET A 279 10.67 -1.04 12.27
N ILE A 280 9.50 -1.50 12.74
CA ILE A 280 9.36 -2.03 14.11
C ILE A 280 10.27 -3.25 14.30
N GLY A 281 10.29 -4.18 13.34
CA GLY A 281 11.14 -5.38 13.41
C GLY A 281 12.63 -5.07 13.37
N SER A 282 13.06 -4.14 12.54
CA SER A 282 14.48 -3.83 12.30
C SER A 282 15.06 -2.72 13.18
N GLY A 283 14.23 -1.88 13.80
CA GLY A 283 14.67 -0.66 14.49
C GLY A 283 15.12 0.47 13.56
N ALA A 284 14.84 0.37 12.26
CA ALA A 284 15.14 1.42 11.28
C ALA A 284 14.17 2.61 11.41
N HIS A 285 14.48 3.70 10.72
CA HIS A 285 13.76 4.95 10.80
C HIS A 285 12.89 5.15 9.56
N VAL A 286 11.60 5.44 9.71
CA VAL A 286 10.73 5.83 8.61
C VAL A 286 10.41 7.33 8.61
N VAL A 287 10.39 7.92 7.42
CA VAL A 287 10.03 9.32 7.19
C VAL A 287 8.76 9.38 6.34
N PHE A 288 7.71 9.99 6.86
CA PHE A 288 6.49 10.31 6.12
C PHE A 288 6.50 11.80 5.74
N PRO A 289 6.82 12.14 4.48
CA PRO A 289 6.82 13.53 4.03
C PRO A 289 5.40 13.93 3.60
N THR A 290 4.81 14.90 4.25
CA THR A 290 3.47 15.45 4.01
C THR A 290 2.28 14.50 4.31
N PRO A 291 1.09 15.07 4.60
CA PRO A 291 -0.11 14.28 4.83
C PRO A 291 -0.55 13.45 3.63
N GLN A 292 -0.36 13.97 2.42
CA GLN A 292 -0.83 13.36 1.18
C GLN A 292 0.26 12.54 0.47
N GLY A 293 1.43 12.36 1.11
CA GLY A 293 2.56 11.64 0.53
C GLY A 293 2.98 12.25 -0.82
N TYR A 294 3.13 11.43 -1.86
CA TYR A 294 3.48 11.89 -3.21
C TYR A 294 2.50 12.92 -3.80
N ARG A 295 1.25 12.93 -3.38
CA ARG A 295 0.22 13.88 -3.84
C ARG A 295 0.30 15.23 -3.11
N GLY A 296 1.17 15.36 -2.11
CA GLY A 296 1.38 16.60 -1.39
C GLY A 296 1.99 17.70 -2.27
N GLU A 297 1.53 18.93 -2.07
CA GLU A 297 2.02 20.10 -2.83
C GLU A 297 3.54 20.21 -2.75
N GLY A 298 4.22 20.24 -3.90
CA GLY A 298 5.67 20.40 -4.02
C GLY A 298 6.53 19.20 -3.60
N VAL A 299 5.92 18.03 -3.33
CA VAL A 299 6.67 16.83 -2.90
C VAL A 299 7.65 16.38 -3.99
N PHE A 300 7.22 16.30 -5.24
CA PHE A 300 8.11 15.91 -6.34
C PHE A 300 9.25 16.90 -6.56
N ASP A 301 8.99 18.20 -6.42
CA ASP A 301 10.00 19.26 -6.64
C ASP A 301 11.03 19.31 -5.51
N ASN A 302 10.67 18.86 -4.31
CA ASN A 302 11.53 18.84 -3.14
C ASN A 302 12.06 17.45 -2.78
N PHE A 303 11.67 16.40 -3.51
CA PHE A 303 11.91 15.01 -3.12
C PHE A 303 13.39 14.71 -2.86
N TRP A 304 14.27 15.08 -3.78
CA TRP A 304 15.71 14.83 -3.66
C TRP A 304 16.33 15.60 -2.49
N LYS A 305 15.85 16.81 -2.21
CA LYS A 305 16.26 17.60 -1.03
C LYS A 305 15.79 16.95 0.28
N LEU A 306 14.65 16.25 0.26
CA LEU A 306 14.21 15.45 1.41
C LEU A 306 15.07 14.20 1.58
N VAL A 307 15.49 13.56 0.50
CA VAL A 307 16.46 12.45 0.54
C VAL A 307 17.76 12.90 1.20
N GLU A 308 18.31 14.04 0.77
CA GLU A 308 19.51 14.66 1.37
C GLU A 308 19.30 14.99 2.85
N ARG A 309 18.24 15.73 3.17
CA ARG A 309 17.92 16.19 4.53
C ARG A 309 17.88 15.07 5.57
N TYR A 310 17.24 13.96 5.21
CA TYR A 310 17.07 12.83 6.11
C TYR A 310 18.17 11.77 5.98
N ARG A 311 19.11 11.94 5.06
CA ARG A 311 20.14 10.93 4.73
C ARG A 311 19.49 9.58 4.41
N VAL A 312 18.47 9.64 3.54
CA VAL A 312 17.64 8.48 3.19
C VAL A 312 18.49 7.38 2.56
N THR A 313 18.34 6.15 3.06
CA THR A 313 19.01 4.96 2.50
C THR A 313 18.13 4.17 1.55
N TYR A 314 16.82 4.23 1.73
CA TYR A 314 15.83 3.56 0.88
C TYR A 314 14.62 4.47 0.62
N MET A 315 14.22 4.55 -0.65
CA MET A 315 12.95 5.20 -1.00
C MET A 315 11.91 4.15 -1.38
N VAL A 316 10.64 4.46 -1.08
CA VAL A 316 9.50 3.63 -1.45
C VAL A 316 8.64 4.37 -2.45
N THR A 317 8.32 3.71 -3.56
CA THR A 317 7.59 4.32 -4.65
C THR A 317 6.58 3.38 -5.30
N VAL A 318 5.83 3.92 -6.22
CA VAL A 318 4.98 3.19 -7.17
C VAL A 318 5.30 3.69 -8.57
N PRO A 319 5.06 2.92 -9.64
CA PRO A 319 5.47 3.33 -10.99
C PRO A 319 4.99 4.71 -11.41
N THR A 320 3.76 5.10 -11.08
CA THR A 320 3.21 6.42 -11.40
C THR A 320 3.93 7.57 -10.68
N ALA A 321 4.28 7.39 -9.41
CA ALA A 321 5.05 8.38 -8.67
C ALA A 321 6.50 8.46 -9.17
N LEU A 322 7.08 7.32 -9.53
CA LEU A 322 8.41 7.26 -10.12
C LEU A 322 8.47 7.99 -11.46
N ALA A 323 7.49 7.76 -12.35
CA ALA A 323 7.39 8.46 -13.63
C ALA A 323 7.29 9.99 -13.44
N ALA A 324 6.49 10.44 -12.48
CA ALA A 324 6.37 11.86 -12.16
C ALA A 324 7.68 12.44 -11.55
N LEU A 325 8.39 11.66 -10.75
CA LEU A 325 9.67 12.05 -10.16
C LEU A 325 10.77 12.18 -11.22
N MET A 326 10.78 11.29 -12.22
CA MET A 326 11.75 11.32 -13.34
C MET A 326 11.54 12.48 -14.31
N GLN A 327 10.51 13.28 -14.13
CA GLN A 327 10.35 14.57 -14.84
C GLN A 327 11.10 15.72 -14.14
N ARG A 328 11.79 15.48 -13.02
CA ARG A 328 12.54 16.47 -12.26
C ARG A 328 14.01 16.08 -12.17
N PRO A 329 14.92 17.05 -12.27
CA PRO A 329 16.35 16.75 -12.12
C PRO A 329 16.67 16.29 -10.70
N VAL A 330 17.68 15.43 -10.58
CA VAL A 330 18.29 15.10 -9.28
C VAL A 330 19.16 16.28 -8.88
N ASN A 331 18.66 17.11 -7.97
CA ASN A 331 19.25 18.41 -7.60
C ASN A 331 19.68 18.50 -6.13
N ALA A 332 20.05 17.36 -5.53
CA ALA A 332 20.50 17.25 -4.15
C ALA A 332 21.49 16.09 -3.98
N ASP A 333 22.18 16.01 -2.83
CA ASP A 333 23.05 14.88 -2.50
C ASP A 333 22.22 13.63 -2.17
N ILE A 334 22.26 12.65 -3.06
CA ILE A 334 21.61 11.34 -2.89
C ILE A 334 22.58 10.21 -2.56
N SER A 335 23.84 10.51 -2.20
CA SER A 335 24.89 9.51 -1.95
C SER A 335 24.55 8.52 -0.82
N SER A 336 23.62 8.86 0.05
CA SER A 336 23.11 7.96 1.09
C SER A 336 22.14 6.90 0.57
N LEU A 337 21.51 7.13 -0.60
CA LEU A 337 20.48 6.25 -1.16
C LEU A 337 21.13 4.97 -1.73
N LYS A 338 20.66 3.82 -1.27
CA LYS A 338 21.18 2.51 -1.67
C LYS A 338 20.30 1.83 -2.72
N ASN A 339 18.99 1.81 -2.47
CA ASN A 339 17.99 1.18 -3.33
C ASN A 339 16.65 1.92 -3.26
N ALA A 340 15.82 1.69 -4.27
CA ALA A 340 14.41 2.08 -4.30
C ALA A 340 13.53 0.83 -4.30
N PHE A 341 12.44 0.82 -3.53
CA PHE A 341 11.42 -0.21 -3.58
C PHE A 341 10.25 0.26 -4.45
N SER A 342 9.83 -0.59 -5.38
CA SER A 342 8.62 -0.37 -6.19
C SER A 342 7.67 -1.55 -6.05
N GLY A 343 6.39 -1.27 -6.02
CA GLY A 343 5.35 -2.30 -5.94
C GLY A 343 3.98 -1.74 -6.27
N SER A 344 2.95 -2.49 -5.94
CA SER A 344 1.55 -2.17 -6.22
C SER A 344 1.10 -2.36 -7.67
N SER A 345 1.93 -2.21 -8.65
CA SER A 345 1.69 -2.48 -10.07
C SER A 345 3.02 -2.79 -10.77
N PRO A 346 3.00 -3.48 -11.92
CA PRO A 346 4.22 -3.76 -12.68
C PRO A 346 5.00 -2.49 -13.00
N LEU A 347 6.32 -2.57 -12.90
CA LEU A 347 7.22 -1.46 -13.22
C LEU A 347 7.64 -1.56 -14.68
N PRO A 348 7.32 -0.57 -15.54
CA PRO A 348 7.79 -0.57 -16.93
C PRO A 348 9.33 -0.61 -17.01
N VAL A 349 9.84 -1.45 -17.91
CA VAL A 349 11.29 -1.66 -18.08
C VAL A 349 12.00 -0.35 -18.41
N GLU A 350 11.40 0.48 -19.28
CA GLU A 350 11.98 1.77 -19.65
C GLU A 350 12.08 2.74 -18.46
N LEU A 351 11.07 2.74 -17.58
CA LEU A 351 11.08 3.57 -16.39
C LEU A 351 12.17 3.12 -15.39
N TYR A 352 12.38 1.81 -15.25
CA TYR A 352 13.48 1.25 -14.48
C TYR A 352 14.84 1.73 -15.03
N ASN A 353 15.06 1.58 -16.33
CA ASN A 353 16.31 1.96 -17.00
C ASN A 353 16.59 3.44 -16.86
N ARG A 354 15.58 4.28 -17.05
CA ARG A 354 15.69 5.73 -16.91
C ARG A 354 16.06 6.11 -15.47
N PHE A 355 15.38 5.55 -14.48
CA PHE A 355 15.70 5.81 -13.07
C PHE A 355 17.14 5.42 -12.72
N LYS A 356 17.57 4.21 -13.12
CA LYS A 356 18.94 3.73 -12.91
C LYS A 356 19.97 4.62 -13.59
N LYS A 357 19.69 5.09 -14.80
CA LYS A 357 20.57 6.00 -15.55
C LYS A 357 20.73 7.35 -14.85
N GLU A 358 19.64 7.94 -14.37
CA GLU A 358 19.64 9.29 -13.76
C GLU A 358 20.18 9.29 -12.32
N THR A 359 19.99 8.22 -11.56
CA THR A 359 20.32 8.17 -10.13
C THR A 359 21.50 7.27 -9.79
N GLY A 360 21.84 6.32 -10.67
CA GLY A 360 22.78 5.24 -10.37
C GLY A 360 22.20 4.16 -9.43
N ILE A 361 20.94 4.28 -9.02
CA ILE A 361 20.31 3.42 -8.01
C ILE A 361 19.45 2.34 -8.70
N GLU A 362 19.45 1.15 -8.14
CA GLU A 362 18.58 0.05 -8.60
C GLU A 362 17.23 0.05 -7.91
N ILE A 363 16.22 -0.43 -8.63
CA ILE A 363 14.87 -0.61 -8.08
C ILE A 363 14.70 -2.09 -7.72
N ILE A 364 14.21 -2.32 -6.51
CA ILE A 364 13.80 -3.63 -6.01
C ILE A 364 12.28 -3.71 -6.18
N GLU A 365 11.83 -4.51 -7.10
CA GLU A 365 10.41 -4.74 -7.34
C GLU A 365 9.91 -5.88 -6.46
N GLY A 366 8.74 -5.68 -5.82
CA GLY A 366 8.09 -6.66 -4.97
C GLY A 366 6.61 -6.83 -5.26
N TYR A 367 6.09 -8.00 -4.91
CA TYR A 367 4.69 -8.36 -5.05
C TYR A 367 4.06 -8.69 -3.70
N GLY A 368 2.81 -8.30 -3.58
CA GLY A 368 1.97 -8.60 -2.44
C GLY A 368 0.54 -8.15 -2.66
N LEU A 369 -0.35 -8.65 -1.83
CA LEU A 369 -1.76 -8.32 -1.89
C LEU A 369 -2.35 -8.22 -0.48
N THR A 370 -3.41 -7.46 -0.35
CA THR A 370 -4.08 -7.22 0.94
C THR A 370 -4.52 -8.53 1.59
N GLU A 371 -5.04 -9.45 0.80
CA GLU A 371 -5.56 -10.74 1.24
C GLU A 371 -4.50 -11.69 1.84
N ALA A 372 -3.22 -11.47 1.51
CA ALA A 372 -2.09 -12.24 2.06
C ALA A 372 -1.33 -11.47 3.17
N THR A 373 -1.93 -10.44 3.77
CA THR A 373 -1.26 -9.52 4.69
C THR A 373 0.02 -8.96 4.09
N CYS A 374 -0.03 -8.60 2.83
CA CYS A 374 0.90 -7.90 1.94
C CYS A 374 1.99 -8.77 1.30
N LEU A 375 3.12 -9.03 1.94
CA LEU A 375 4.33 -9.51 1.28
C LEU A 375 4.24 -10.97 0.81
N VAL A 376 4.57 -11.21 -0.47
CA VAL A 376 4.65 -12.52 -1.12
C VAL A 376 6.05 -12.76 -1.70
N SER A 377 6.57 -11.83 -2.50
CA SER A 377 7.88 -11.94 -3.14
C SER A 377 8.57 -10.60 -3.31
N VAL A 378 9.88 -10.64 -3.53
CA VAL A 378 10.69 -9.44 -3.79
C VAL A 378 11.96 -9.83 -4.57
N ASN A 379 12.43 -8.95 -5.45
CA ASN A 379 13.75 -9.09 -6.06
C ASN A 379 14.85 -9.03 -4.99
N PRO A 380 15.89 -9.87 -5.09
CA PRO A 380 16.91 -9.97 -4.05
C PRO A 380 17.74 -8.68 -3.95
N PRO A 381 17.84 -8.05 -2.76
CA PRO A 381 18.63 -6.83 -2.59
C PRO A 381 20.11 -7.03 -2.84
N ASP A 382 20.65 -8.20 -2.51
CA ASP A 382 22.07 -8.53 -2.64
C ASP A 382 22.40 -9.36 -3.89
N GLY A 383 21.39 -9.69 -4.71
CA GLY A 383 21.52 -10.53 -5.91
C GLY A 383 21.11 -9.83 -7.20
N VAL A 384 20.90 -10.64 -8.24
CA VAL A 384 20.45 -10.17 -9.54
C VAL A 384 18.99 -9.74 -9.47
N LYS A 385 18.72 -8.47 -9.76
CA LYS A 385 17.35 -7.93 -9.90
C LYS A 385 16.89 -8.16 -11.33
N LYS A 386 16.06 -9.18 -11.52
CA LYS A 386 15.55 -9.54 -12.85
C LYS A 386 14.41 -8.61 -13.21
N ILE A 387 14.64 -7.69 -14.15
CA ILE A 387 13.66 -6.68 -14.55
C ILE A 387 12.41 -7.37 -15.11
N GLY A 388 11.23 -6.88 -14.72
CA GLY A 388 9.93 -7.46 -15.08
C GLY A 388 9.52 -8.67 -14.21
N SER A 389 10.40 -9.13 -13.32
CA SER A 389 10.09 -10.11 -12.29
C SER A 389 9.84 -9.43 -10.95
N VAL A 390 9.00 -10.03 -10.12
CA VAL A 390 8.80 -9.65 -8.72
C VAL A 390 9.66 -10.49 -7.75
N GLY A 391 10.69 -11.15 -8.27
CA GLY A 391 11.74 -11.82 -7.52
C GLY A 391 11.37 -13.19 -6.95
N PHE A 392 11.98 -13.53 -5.82
CA PHE A 392 11.78 -14.78 -5.12
C PHE A 392 10.70 -14.67 -4.04
N MET A 393 10.01 -15.77 -3.78
CA MET A 393 9.09 -15.89 -2.65
C MET A 393 9.84 -15.71 -1.34
N PHE A 394 9.25 -14.96 -0.39
CA PHE A 394 9.82 -14.82 0.94
C PHE A 394 9.86 -16.15 1.72
N PRO A 395 10.72 -16.29 2.73
CA PRO A 395 10.74 -17.48 3.58
C PRO A 395 9.34 -17.77 4.18
N TYR A 396 8.96 -19.03 4.22
CA TYR A 396 7.64 -19.53 4.66
C TYR A 396 6.47 -19.10 3.77
N CYS A 397 6.76 -18.55 2.59
CA CYS A 397 5.77 -18.22 1.58
C CYS A 397 5.83 -19.26 0.46
N ASN A 398 4.78 -20.05 0.33
CA ASN A 398 4.61 -21.02 -0.75
C ASN A 398 3.72 -20.41 -1.82
N VAL A 399 4.25 -20.34 -3.03
CA VAL A 399 3.49 -19.95 -4.23
C VAL A 399 3.39 -21.14 -5.16
N ARG A 400 2.18 -21.41 -5.63
CA ARG A 400 1.91 -22.35 -6.72
C ARG A 400 1.28 -21.61 -7.88
N ILE A 401 1.68 -21.98 -9.08
CA ILE A 401 1.03 -21.52 -10.31
C ILE A 401 0.04 -22.61 -10.71
N LEU A 402 -1.25 -22.31 -10.65
CA LEU A 402 -2.30 -23.30 -10.81
C LEU A 402 -3.19 -22.99 -12.01
N THR A 403 -3.58 -24.03 -12.74
CA THR A 403 -4.62 -24.00 -13.77
C THR A 403 -5.83 -24.80 -13.31
N ARG A 404 -7.02 -24.19 -13.37
CA ARG A 404 -8.28 -24.84 -13.00
C ARG A 404 -8.68 -25.84 -14.08
N GLN A 405 -8.92 -27.10 -13.71
CA GLN A 405 -9.36 -28.17 -14.62
C GLN A 405 -10.85 -28.54 -14.43
N GLY A 406 -11.43 -28.20 -13.28
CA GLY A 406 -12.82 -28.49 -12.92
C GLY A 406 -13.34 -27.51 -11.88
N ALA A 407 -14.45 -27.84 -11.23
CA ALA A 407 -15.04 -26.96 -10.21
C ALA A 407 -14.10 -26.75 -9.01
N THR A 408 -13.42 -27.83 -8.59
CA THR A 408 -12.51 -27.85 -7.43
C THR A 408 -11.12 -28.39 -7.75
N ASP A 409 -10.89 -28.84 -9.00
CA ASP A 409 -9.65 -29.51 -9.39
C ASP A 409 -8.67 -28.51 -9.98
N TYR A 410 -7.43 -28.54 -9.49
CA TYR A 410 -6.35 -27.69 -9.91
C TYR A 410 -5.15 -28.54 -10.34
N ARG A 411 -4.49 -28.13 -11.43
CA ARG A 411 -3.20 -28.67 -11.88
C ARG A 411 -2.11 -27.63 -11.63
N GLU A 412 -0.99 -28.07 -11.10
CA GLU A 412 0.20 -27.25 -11.01
C GLU A 412 0.83 -27.09 -12.39
N CYS A 413 1.16 -25.85 -12.75
CA CYS A 413 1.79 -25.51 -14.02
C CYS A 413 3.27 -25.91 -14.03
N ALA A 414 3.79 -26.22 -15.21
CA ALA A 414 5.21 -26.45 -15.41
C ALA A 414 6.01 -25.15 -15.30
N VAL A 415 7.35 -25.27 -15.24
CA VAL A 415 8.24 -24.11 -15.32
C VAL A 415 7.91 -23.29 -16.56
N ASP A 416 7.83 -21.98 -16.42
CA ASP A 416 7.44 -20.99 -17.46
C ASP A 416 6.01 -21.12 -17.99
N GLU A 417 5.21 -22.05 -17.51
CA GLU A 417 3.78 -22.13 -17.85
C GLU A 417 2.98 -21.11 -17.03
N VAL A 418 2.12 -20.35 -17.71
CA VAL A 418 1.28 -19.32 -17.08
C VAL A 418 0.02 -19.95 -16.47
N GLY A 419 -0.28 -19.57 -15.23
CA GLY A 419 -1.50 -19.94 -14.50
C GLY A 419 -1.83 -18.92 -13.43
N GLU A 420 -2.84 -19.21 -12.59
CA GLU A 420 -3.20 -18.34 -11.47
C GLU A 420 -2.16 -18.50 -10.34
N ILE A 421 -1.66 -17.35 -9.85
CA ILE A 421 -0.79 -17.32 -8.68
C ILE A 421 -1.61 -17.62 -7.44
N CYS A 422 -1.26 -18.69 -6.71
CA CYS A 422 -1.92 -19.10 -5.49
C CYS A 422 -0.91 -19.13 -4.33
N VAL A 423 -1.27 -18.50 -3.19
CA VAL A 423 -0.33 -18.17 -2.11
C VAL A 423 -0.74 -18.82 -0.78
N SER A 424 0.22 -19.37 -0.06
CA SER A 424 0.08 -19.76 1.34
C SER A 424 1.29 -19.23 2.12
N ASN A 425 1.06 -18.39 3.14
CA ASN A 425 2.10 -17.86 4.01
C ASN A 425 1.54 -17.53 5.40
N PRO A 426 2.36 -17.19 6.41
CA PRO A 426 1.89 -16.83 7.76
C PRO A 426 0.94 -15.62 7.83
N GLY A 427 0.85 -14.83 6.75
CA GLY A 427 -0.08 -13.69 6.65
C GLY A 427 -1.44 -14.03 6.07
N VAL A 428 -1.62 -15.21 5.48
CA VAL A 428 -2.90 -15.66 4.93
C VAL A 428 -3.79 -16.18 6.06
N TYR A 429 -4.98 -15.59 6.20
CA TYR A 429 -5.97 -16.11 7.13
C TYR A 429 -6.85 -17.14 6.41
N GLU A 430 -6.43 -18.41 6.46
CA GLU A 430 -7.08 -19.51 5.74
C GLU A 430 -8.57 -19.62 6.11
N GLY A 431 -9.42 -19.72 5.09
CA GLY A 431 -10.88 -19.87 5.23
C GLY A 431 -11.64 -18.64 5.72
N SER A 432 -10.96 -17.60 6.20
CA SER A 432 -11.57 -16.41 6.80
C SER A 432 -10.87 -15.10 6.42
N THR A 433 -10.35 -15.01 5.20
CA THR A 433 -9.65 -13.81 4.71
C THR A 433 -10.53 -12.57 4.74
N TYR A 434 -11.80 -12.67 4.34
CA TYR A 434 -12.76 -11.57 4.39
C TYR A 434 -13.74 -11.72 5.56
N THR A 435 -14.26 -10.58 6.04
CA THR A 435 -15.34 -10.53 7.06
C THR A 435 -16.62 -11.19 6.57
N GLU A 436 -16.93 -11.07 5.28
CA GLU A 436 -18.09 -11.71 4.64
C GLU A 436 -17.77 -13.17 4.30
N ALA A 437 -18.44 -14.13 4.95
CA ALA A 437 -18.21 -15.57 4.76
C ALA A 437 -18.36 -16.04 3.30
N ASP A 438 -19.36 -15.49 2.58
CA ASP A 438 -19.60 -15.85 1.17
C ASP A 438 -18.44 -15.50 0.24
N LYS A 439 -17.68 -14.45 0.57
CA LYS A 439 -16.51 -14.04 -0.21
C LYS A 439 -15.32 -15.00 -0.05
N ASN A 440 -15.34 -15.85 0.98
CA ASN A 440 -14.27 -16.82 1.24
C ASN A 440 -14.49 -18.19 0.56
N ARG A 441 -15.71 -18.52 0.09
CA ARG A 441 -16.07 -19.86 -0.39
C ARG A 441 -15.19 -20.40 -1.50
N GLU A 442 -14.86 -19.57 -2.49
CA GLU A 442 -14.05 -19.97 -3.64
C GLU A 442 -12.66 -19.29 -3.64
N LEU A 443 -12.27 -18.75 -2.50
CA LEU A 443 -11.04 -17.98 -2.39
C LEU A 443 -9.79 -18.85 -2.30
N PHE A 444 -9.94 -20.15 -1.99
CA PHE A 444 -8.81 -21.04 -1.76
C PHE A 444 -8.81 -22.22 -2.75
N ALA A 445 -7.65 -22.47 -3.33
CA ALA A 445 -7.34 -23.71 -4.03
C ALA A 445 -6.84 -24.75 -3.00
N ASP A 446 -7.27 -26.00 -3.16
CA ASP A 446 -6.92 -27.13 -2.26
C ASP A 446 -7.15 -26.81 -0.76
N GLY A 447 -8.12 -25.92 -0.46
CA GLY A 447 -8.46 -25.47 0.89
C GLY A 447 -7.43 -24.62 1.60
N ARG A 448 -6.21 -24.46 1.06
CA ARG A 448 -5.08 -23.81 1.71
C ARG A 448 -4.49 -22.64 0.92
N PHE A 449 -4.40 -22.75 -0.39
CA PHE A 449 -3.74 -21.74 -1.21
C PHE A 449 -4.71 -20.63 -1.59
N LEU A 450 -4.47 -19.41 -1.10
CA LEU A 450 -5.23 -18.21 -1.44
C LEU A 450 -5.09 -17.95 -2.94
N ARG A 451 -6.19 -17.91 -3.67
CA ARG A 451 -6.26 -17.55 -5.07
C ARG A 451 -6.21 -16.03 -5.21
N THR A 452 -5.19 -15.53 -5.87
CA THR A 452 -4.95 -14.08 -5.95
C THR A 452 -5.75 -13.39 -7.06
N GLY A 453 -6.17 -14.16 -8.07
CA GLY A 453 -6.71 -13.63 -9.32
C GLY A 453 -5.67 -12.97 -10.22
N ASP A 454 -4.40 -12.96 -9.81
CA ASP A 454 -3.27 -12.54 -10.63
C ASP A 454 -2.73 -13.77 -11.37
N LEU A 455 -2.35 -13.59 -12.64
CA LEU A 455 -1.73 -14.61 -13.47
C LEU A 455 -0.22 -14.42 -13.46
N GLY A 456 0.51 -15.54 -13.52
CA GLY A 456 1.96 -15.49 -13.55
C GLY A 456 2.60 -16.83 -13.87
N ARG A 457 3.91 -16.84 -13.86
CA ARG A 457 4.76 -18.00 -14.05
C ARG A 457 6.00 -17.92 -13.16
N ILE A 458 6.61 -19.06 -12.89
CA ILE A 458 7.91 -19.17 -12.23
C ILE A 458 8.89 -19.71 -13.25
N ASP A 459 10.04 -19.03 -13.42
CA ASP A 459 11.07 -19.47 -14.35
C ASP A 459 11.97 -20.56 -13.74
N ALA A 460 12.88 -21.11 -14.55
CA ALA A 460 13.81 -22.17 -14.12
C ALA A 460 14.76 -21.74 -12.99
N GLU A 461 14.98 -20.45 -12.78
CA GLU A 461 15.80 -19.90 -11.70
C GLU A 461 14.98 -19.63 -10.43
N GLY A 462 13.65 -19.77 -10.50
CA GLY A 462 12.73 -19.56 -9.38
C GLY A 462 12.19 -18.14 -9.23
N TYR A 463 12.41 -17.26 -10.21
CA TYR A 463 11.83 -15.92 -10.21
C TYR A 463 10.36 -15.95 -10.59
N LEU A 464 9.53 -15.25 -9.82
CA LEU A 464 8.11 -15.06 -10.09
C LEU A 464 7.90 -13.89 -11.04
N PHE A 465 7.14 -14.11 -12.09
CA PHE A 465 6.68 -13.08 -13.04
C PHE A 465 5.17 -12.96 -12.98
N ILE A 466 4.66 -11.73 -12.90
CA ILE A 466 3.23 -11.46 -13.02
C ILE A 466 2.97 -11.13 -14.49
N THR A 467 2.02 -11.86 -15.10
CA THR A 467 1.68 -11.68 -16.52
C THR A 467 0.32 -10.99 -16.71
N GLY A 468 -0.40 -10.67 -15.64
CA GLY A 468 -1.65 -9.92 -15.71
C GLY A 468 -2.66 -10.32 -14.63
N ARG A 469 -3.92 -9.92 -14.83
CA ARG A 469 -5.05 -10.34 -14.00
C ARG A 469 -6.05 -11.13 -14.81
N ALA A 470 -6.51 -12.25 -14.28
CA ALA A 470 -7.50 -13.11 -14.96
C ALA A 470 -8.74 -12.33 -15.43
N LYS A 471 -9.23 -11.38 -14.63
CA LYS A 471 -10.41 -10.54 -14.95
C LYS A 471 -10.12 -9.34 -15.85
N ASP A 472 -8.86 -9.03 -16.10
CA ASP A 472 -8.44 -7.89 -16.92
C ASP A 472 -7.98 -8.32 -18.31
N LEU A 473 -7.83 -9.64 -18.55
CA LEU A 473 -7.53 -10.18 -19.88
C LEU A 473 -8.55 -9.68 -20.91
N ILE A 474 -8.05 -9.30 -22.06
CA ILE A 474 -8.86 -8.91 -23.22
C ILE A 474 -9.16 -10.19 -24.01
N ILE A 475 -10.42 -10.57 -24.11
CA ILE A 475 -10.83 -11.82 -24.76
C ILE A 475 -11.24 -11.52 -26.19
N ARG A 476 -10.29 -11.64 -27.12
CA ARG A 476 -10.50 -11.35 -28.54
C ARG A 476 -10.53 -12.63 -29.37
N GLY A 477 -11.70 -13.02 -29.86
CA GLY A 477 -11.84 -14.19 -30.73
C GLY A 477 -11.29 -15.49 -30.13
N GLY A 478 -11.40 -15.65 -28.80
CA GLY A 478 -10.85 -16.79 -28.05
C GLY A 478 -9.38 -16.65 -27.62
N HIS A 479 -8.67 -15.58 -28.02
CA HIS A 479 -7.34 -15.27 -27.52
C HIS A 479 -7.42 -14.43 -26.26
N ASN A 480 -6.69 -14.84 -25.23
CA ASN A 480 -6.52 -14.10 -23.99
C ASN A 480 -5.30 -13.17 -24.13
N ILE A 481 -5.54 -11.90 -24.32
CA ILE A 481 -4.50 -10.87 -24.48
C ILE A 481 -4.27 -10.19 -23.14
N ASP A 482 -3.02 -10.17 -22.68
CA ASP A 482 -2.64 -9.39 -21.51
C ASP A 482 -2.56 -7.89 -21.85
N PRO A 483 -3.33 -7.04 -21.19
CA PRO A 483 -3.24 -5.59 -21.37
C PRO A 483 -1.83 -5.01 -21.14
N ALA A 484 -1.02 -5.66 -20.28
CA ALA A 484 0.34 -5.20 -19.99
C ALA A 484 1.23 -5.14 -21.24
N ILE A 485 1.05 -6.03 -22.19
CA ILE A 485 1.78 -6.02 -23.48
C ILE A 485 1.58 -4.68 -24.22
N ILE A 486 0.36 -4.16 -24.18
CA ILE A 486 0.00 -2.89 -24.82
C ILE A 486 0.55 -1.72 -24.01
N GLU A 487 0.40 -1.80 -22.69
CA GLU A 487 0.84 -0.75 -21.77
C GLU A 487 2.36 -0.57 -21.81
N GLU A 488 3.12 -1.66 -21.76
CA GLU A 488 4.59 -1.64 -21.84
C GLU A 488 5.08 -1.08 -23.18
N ALA A 489 4.49 -1.55 -24.28
CA ALA A 489 4.88 -1.07 -25.61
C ALA A 489 4.69 0.44 -25.73
N LEU A 490 3.52 0.96 -25.36
CA LEU A 490 3.22 2.40 -25.45
C LEU A 490 4.00 3.25 -24.46
N MET A 491 4.29 2.73 -23.24
CA MET A 491 5.16 3.40 -22.26
C MET A 491 6.60 3.59 -22.74
N GLY A 492 7.05 2.82 -23.73
CA GLY A 492 8.35 3.01 -24.39
C GLY A 492 8.45 4.25 -25.29
N HIS A 493 7.33 4.92 -25.58
CA HIS A 493 7.33 6.15 -26.37
C HIS A 493 7.63 7.36 -25.48
N GLU A 494 8.57 8.23 -25.90
CA GLU A 494 9.08 9.36 -25.09
C GLU A 494 8.01 10.37 -24.64
N ALA A 495 6.96 10.54 -25.45
CA ALA A 495 5.86 11.45 -25.14
C ALA A 495 4.82 10.83 -24.18
N VAL A 496 4.88 9.53 -23.89
CA VAL A 496 3.87 8.82 -23.10
C VAL A 496 4.23 8.84 -21.61
N GLY A 497 3.31 9.34 -20.81
CA GLY A 497 3.43 9.37 -19.36
C GLY A 497 2.78 8.15 -18.67
N PHE A 498 1.55 7.83 -19.08
CA PHE A 498 0.78 6.70 -18.55
C PHE A 498 -0.08 6.05 -19.63
N VAL A 499 -0.34 4.77 -19.45
CA VAL A 499 -1.21 3.97 -20.31
C VAL A 499 -2.14 3.12 -19.48
N GLY A 500 -3.39 2.99 -19.92
CA GLY A 500 -4.33 1.97 -19.45
C GLY A 500 -4.93 1.24 -20.64
N ALA A 501 -4.70 -0.07 -20.74
CA ALA A 501 -5.29 -0.90 -21.78
C ALA A 501 -6.42 -1.76 -21.23
N ILE A 502 -7.49 -1.88 -22.01
CA ILE A 502 -8.71 -2.64 -21.68
C ILE A 502 -9.27 -3.34 -22.90
N GLY A 503 -10.14 -4.33 -22.68
CA GLY A 503 -11.05 -4.84 -23.69
C GLY A 503 -12.27 -3.94 -23.84
N GLN A 504 -12.54 -3.49 -25.07
CA GLN A 504 -13.78 -2.84 -25.45
C GLN A 504 -14.72 -3.89 -26.04
N PRO A 505 -15.99 -3.99 -25.60
CA PRO A 505 -16.94 -4.93 -26.16
C PRO A 505 -17.08 -4.79 -27.68
N ASP A 506 -17.10 -5.91 -28.40
CA ASP A 506 -17.28 -6.00 -29.84
C ASP A 506 -18.19 -7.18 -30.21
N ALA A 507 -19.14 -6.93 -31.10
CA ALA A 507 -20.16 -7.91 -31.48
C ALA A 507 -19.61 -9.16 -32.19
N HIS A 508 -18.44 -9.08 -32.84
CA HIS A 508 -17.86 -10.17 -33.61
C HIS A 508 -16.67 -10.84 -32.92
N ALA A 509 -15.83 -10.03 -32.28
CA ALA A 509 -14.59 -10.49 -31.67
C ALA A 509 -14.71 -10.77 -30.17
N GLY A 510 -15.86 -10.48 -29.54
CA GLY A 510 -16.05 -10.46 -28.10
C GLY A 510 -15.51 -9.17 -27.51
N GLU A 511 -14.18 -8.98 -27.55
CA GLU A 511 -13.53 -7.72 -27.15
C GLU A 511 -12.46 -7.31 -28.16
N LEU A 512 -12.23 -6.01 -28.27
CA LEU A 512 -11.12 -5.42 -29.00
C LEU A 512 -10.17 -4.70 -28.05
N PRO A 513 -8.83 -4.84 -28.23
CA PRO A 513 -7.85 -4.09 -27.47
C PRO A 513 -8.03 -2.58 -27.67
N CYS A 514 -8.15 -1.85 -26.57
CA CYS A 514 -8.28 -0.40 -26.55
C CYS A 514 -7.27 0.18 -25.56
N ALA A 515 -6.59 1.27 -25.92
CA ALA A 515 -5.61 1.95 -25.09
C ALA A 515 -6.01 3.40 -24.82
N TYR A 516 -5.83 3.82 -23.58
CA TYR A 516 -5.96 5.21 -23.14
C TYR A 516 -4.59 5.69 -22.68
N VAL A 517 -4.17 6.86 -23.17
CA VAL A 517 -2.81 7.39 -22.98
C VAL A 517 -2.88 8.77 -22.37
N GLU A 518 -2.08 9.00 -21.34
CA GLU A 518 -1.79 10.32 -20.78
C GLU A 518 -0.37 10.70 -21.19
N LEU A 519 -0.19 11.85 -21.85
CA LEU A 519 1.11 12.30 -22.28
C LEU A 519 1.92 12.91 -21.13
N VAL A 520 3.23 12.88 -21.27
CA VAL A 520 4.14 13.65 -20.41
C VAL A 520 3.78 15.14 -20.54
N LYS A 521 3.79 15.86 -19.43
CA LYS A 521 3.44 17.28 -19.42
C LYS A 521 4.29 18.09 -20.39
N GLY A 522 3.65 18.72 -21.37
CA GLY A 522 4.30 19.52 -22.40
C GLY A 522 4.77 18.71 -23.63
N ALA A 523 4.69 17.40 -23.59
CA ALA A 523 4.94 16.56 -24.77
C ALA A 523 3.73 16.59 -25.71
N GLN A 524 3.98 16.32 -26.99
CA GLN A 524 2.97 16.21 -28.04
C GLN A 524 3.16 14.88 -28.78
N ALA A 525 2.08 14.21 -29.06
CA ALA A 525 2.02 13.05 -29.93
C ALA A 525 0.60 12.94 -30.50
N THR A 526 0.47 12.39 -31.70
CA THR A 526 -0.84 12.13 -32.29
C THR A 526 -1.28 10.68 -32.03
N VAL A 527 -2.58 10.42 -32.19
CA VAL A 527 -3.12 9.06 -32.07
C VAL A 527 -2.48 8.15 -33.13
N GLU A 528 -2.33 8.65 -34.35
CA GLU A 528 -1.73 7.93 -35.50
C GLU A 528 -0.29 7.54 -35.22
N GLU A 529 0.49 8.45 -34.62
CA GLU A 529 1.88 8.20 -34.24
C GLU A 529 1.97 7.09 -33.17
N LEU A 530 1.16 7.19 -32.11
CA LEU A 530 1.13 6.20 -31.02
C LEU A 530 0.61 4.84 -31.51
N MET A 531 -0.36 4.81 -32.40
CA MET A 531 -0.86 3.58 -33.03
C MET A 531 0.21 2.91 -33.90
N ALA A 532 0.94 3.70 -34.69
CA ALA A 532 2.05 3.20 -35.49
C ALA A 532 3.19 2.67 -34.60
N TYR A 533 3.49 3.38 -33.52
CA TYR A 533 4.47 2.95 -32.54
C TYR A 533 4.06 1.62 -31.90
N ALA A 534 2.81 1.49 -31.43
CA ALA A 534 2.28 0.27 -30.86
C ALA A 534 2.36 -0.91 -31.85
N ALA A 535 1.95 -0.69 -33.09
CA ALA A 535 2.01 -1.72 -34.15
C ALA A 535 3.43 -2.24 -34.42
N LYS A 536 4.45 -1.39 -34.23
CA LYS A 536 5.87 -1.74 -34.42
C LYS A 536 6.45 -2.49 -33.22
N HIS A 537 6.02 -2.18 -32.00
CA HIS A 537 6.64 -2.68 -30.77
C HIS A 537 5.86 -3.81 -30.09
N ILE A 538 4.58 -4.03 -30.47
CA ILE A 538 3.79 -5.17 -29.99
C ILE A 538 4.03 -6.36 -30.93
N SER A 539 4.67 -7.40 -30.41
CA SER A 539 4.97 -8.62 -31.19
C SER A 539 3.72 -9.44 -31.51
N GLU A 540 2.73 -9.44 -30.61
CA GLU A 540 1.46 -10.16 -30.78
C GLU A 540 0.47 -9.31 -31.58
N ARG A 541 0.26 -9.64 -32.85
CA ARG A 541 -0.62 -8.88 -33.76
C ARG A 541 -2.05 -8.72 -33.24
N ALA A 542 -2.55 -9.69 -32.48
CA ALA A 542 -3.89 -9.65 -31.89
C ALA A 542 -4.01 -8.59 -30.79
N ALA A 543 -2.91 -8.27 -30.10
CA ALA A 543 -2.83 -7.32 -29.02
C ALA A 543 -2.71 -5.86 -29.50
N VAL A 544 -2.37 -5.61 -30.76
CA VAL A 544 -2.29 -4.24 -31.28
C VAL A 544 -3.64 -3.53 -31.08
N PRO A 545 -3.67 -2.36 -30.41
CA PRO A 545 -4.91 -1.62 -30.13
C PRO A 545 -5.70 -1.36 -31.40
N LYS A 546 -7.01 -1.46 -31.32
CA LYS A 546 -7.94 -1.06 -32.38
C LYS A 546 -8.48 0.34 -32.15
N HIS A 547 -8.42 0.80 -30.92
CA HIS A 547 -8.76 2.15 -30.54
C HIS A 547 -7.71 2.69 -29.57
N LEU A 548 -7.30 3.95 -29.75
CA LEU A 548 -6.42 4.68 -28.85
C LEU A 548 -6.95 6.08 -28.62
N GLU A 549 -6.95 6.51 -27.38
CA GLU A 549 -7.37 7.85 -27.00
C GLU A 549 -6.32 8.52 -26.13
N ILE A 550 -5.99 9.77 -26.45
CA ILE A 550 -5.13 10.62 -25.62
C ILE A 550 -6.02 11.41 -24.66
N MET A 551 -5.80 11.22 -23.37
CA MET A 551 -6.53 11.90 -22.29
C MET A 551 -5.64 12.92 -21.59
N ALA A 552 -6.24 13.99 -21.09
CA ALA A 552 -5.52 14.99 -20.29
C ALA A 552 -4.98 14.38 -18.99
N GLU A 553 -5.75 13.47 -18.38
CA GLU A 553 -5.39 12.72 -17.18
C GLU A 553 -6.16 11.40 -17.16
N LEU A 554 -5.48 10.29 -16.89
CA LEU A 554 -6.11 8.99 -16.69
C LEU A 554 -6.74 8.87 -15.30
N PRO A 555 -7.86 8.15 -15.14
CA PRO A 555 -8.41 7.84 -13.84
C PRO A 555 -7.42 6.98 -13.05
N LYS A 556 -7.12 7.38 -11.80
CA LYS A 556 -6.14 6.71 -10.94
C LYS A 556 -6.75 6.41 -9.57
N THR A 557 -6.34 5.31 -8.97
CA THR A 557 -6.66 4.98 -7.59
C THR A 557 -5.93 5.92 -6.61
N ALA A 558 -6.30 5.88 -5.33
CA ALA A 558 -5.63 6.66 -4.27
C ALA A 558 -4.13 6.36 -4.15
N VAL A 559 -3.70 5.16 -4.52
CA VAL A 559 -2.29 4.74 -4.54
C VAL A 559 -1.62 4.93 -5.91
N GLY A 560 -2.27 5.64 -6.85
CA GLY A 560 -1.69 6.03 -8.12
C GLY A 560 -1.77 4.99 -9.24
N LYS A 561 -2.49 3.87 -9.09
CA LYS A 561 -2.71 2.91 -10.19
C LYS A 561 -3.74 3.45 -11.18
N VAL A 562 -3.56 3.20 -12.48
CA VAL A 562 -4.61 3.44 -13.48
C VAL A 562 -5.86 2.62 -13.12
N PHE A 563 -7.01 3.29 -13.05
CA PHE A 563 -8.27 2.67 -12.63
C PHE A 563 -9.07 2.18 -13.83
N LYS A 564 -8.73 0.98 -14.31
CA LYS A 564 -9.32 0.35 -15.50
C LYS A 564 -10.85 0.23 -15.49
N PRO A 565 -11.56 0.08 -14.34
CA PRO A 565 -13.01 0.07 -14.34
C PRO A 565 -13.65 1.34 -14.89
N ASP A 566 -13.05 2.50 -14.66
CA ASP A 566 -13.56 3.76 -15.22
C ASP A 566 -13.32 3.82 -16.73
N LEU A 567 -12.16 3.35 -17.18
CA LEU A 567 -11.86 3.25 -18.62
C LEU A 567 -12.88 2.33 -19.33
N ARG A 568 -13.23 1.18 -18.72
CA ARG A 568 -14.25 0.28 -19.27
C ARG A 568 -15.64 0.94 -19.33
N ARG A 569 -16.03 1.70 -18.29
CA ARG A 569 -17.29 2.45 -18.32
C ARG A 569 -17.32 3.47 -19.44
N MET A 570 -16.23 4.19 -19.64
CA MET A 570 -16.09 5.17 -20.74
C MET A 570 -16.15 4.48 -22.11
N ALA A 571 -15.54 3.31 -22.27
CA ALA A 571 -15.59 2.55 -23.52
C ALA A 571 -17.02 2.10 -23.88
N ILE A 572 -17.80 1.64 -22.90
CA ILE A 572 -19.20 1.21 -23.09
C ILE A 572 -20.12 2.38 -23.50
N THR A 573 -19.92 3.58 -22.97
CA THR A 573 -20.77 4.74 -23.31
C THR A 573 -20.53 5.29 -24.71
N ARG A 574 -19.53 4.79 -25.42
CA ARG A 574 -19.15 5.21 -26.78
C ARG A 574 -19.52 4.21 -27.89
N THR A 575 -19.93 3.01 -27.50
CA THR A 575 -20.54 2.00 -28.39
C THR A 575 -22.05 2.14 -28.41
#